data_262156efbe11f06a5f77175980597dc8
#
_entry.id   262156efbe11f06a5f77175980597dc8
#
_cell.length_a   1.000
_cell.length_b   1.000
_cell.length_c   1.000
_cell.angle_alpha   90.00
_cell.angle_beta   90.00
_cell.angle_gamma   90.00
#
_symmetry.space_group_name_H-M   'P 1'
#
loop_
_entity.id
_entity.type
_entity.pdbx_description
1 polymer ?
#
loop_
_entity_poly.entity_id
_entity_poly.type
_entity_poly.pdbx_seq_one_letter_code
_entity_poly.pdbx_strand_id
1 'polypeptide(L)'
;MKHDFRHYSFTSLFSTDSYTDNILLVENDLSENQLLRAQQLITYFNENAQQIMLKIDELSRNWSFERIAKPERTALMLGIAELKMKLTPRKVVISEWVKLVDKNSSSDGAKFVNAILDNYE
;
A
#
# COMPACT_ATOMS: atom_id res chain seq x y z
N MET A 1 8.02 -0.35 18.99
CA MET A 1 7.87 0.48 17.79
C MET A 1 6.40 0.71 17.49
N LYS A 2 6.06 1.94 17.21
CA LYS A 2 4.68 2.29 16.96
C LYS A 2 4.30 1.98 15.52
N HIS A 3 3.22 1.24 15.36
CA HIS A 3 2.63 1.02 14.04
C HIS A 3 1.75 2.22 13.69
N ASP A 4 1.71 2.56 12.44
CA ASP A 4 0.88 3.67 11.96
C ASP A 4 -0.20 3.15 11.02
N PHE A 5 -0.96 4.09 10.45
CA PHE A 5 -2.08 3.72 9.59
C PHE A 5 -1.62 2.93 8.36
N ARG A 6 -0.38 3.14 7.90
CA ARG A 6 0.12 2.40 6.74
C ARG A 6 0.36 0.95 7.08
N HIS A 7 1.00 0.72 8.22
CA HIS A 7 1.24 -0.65 8.67
C HIS A 7 -0.07 -1.39 8.88
N TYR A 8 -1.03 -0.72 9.49
CA TYR A 8 -2.36 -1.29 9.74
C TYR A 8 -3.06 -1.64 8.42
N SER A 9 -3.07 -0.70 7.47
CA SER A 9 -3.71 -0.92 6.17
C SER A 9 -3.02 -2.04 5.41
N PHE A 10 -1.69 -2.07 5.44
CA PHE A 10 -0.90 -3.12 4.81
C PHE A 10 -1.27 -4.48 5.37
N THR A 11 -1.29 -4.59 6.70
CA THR A 11 -1.60 -5.86 7.36
C THR A 11 -3.02 -6.31 7.06
N SER A 12 -3.98 -5.39 7.09
CA SER A 12 -5.37 -5.69 6.80
C SER A 12 -5.55 -6.23 5.39
N LEU A 13 -4.97 -5.55 4.42
CA LEU A 13 -5.12 -5.95 3.03
C LEU A 13 -4.32 -7.21 2.71
N PHE A 14 -3.15 -7.34 3.31
CA PHE A 14 -2.29 -8.49 3.10
C PHE A 14 -2.91 -9.78 3.65
N SER A 15 -3.66 -9.67 4.74
CA SER A 15 -4.20 -10.84 5.45
C SER A 15 -5.47 -11.40 4.83
N THR A 16 -6.05 -10.73 3.86
CA THR A 16 -7.30 -11.17 3.26
C THR A 16 -7.20 -11.16 1.74
N ASP A 17 -7.93 -12.07 1.10
CA ASP A 17 -8.04 -12.07 -0.36
C ASP A 17 -9.16 -11.17 -0.82
N SER A 18 -9.93 -10.64 0.10
CA SER A 18 -11.02 -9.73 -0.17
C SER A 18 -10.55 -8.31 0.06
N TYR A 19 -10.88 -7.43 -0.86
CA TYR A 19 -10.60 -6.00 -0.66
C TYR A 19 -11.76 -5.32 0.04
N THR A 20 -12.79 -6.07 0.44
CA THR A 20 -13.80 -5.53 1.31
C THR A 20 -13.17 -5.34 2.67
N ASP A 21 -13.49 -4.24 3.24
CA ASP A 21 -12.83 -3.79 4.43
C ASP A 21 -13.35 -4.48 5.68
N ASN A 22 -12.43 -5.10 6.42
CA ASN A 22 -12.72 -5.66 7.72
C ASN A 22 -11.82 -5.01 8.77
N ILE A 23 -11.62 -3.73 8.58
CA ILE A 23 -10.67 -2.98 9.37
C ILE A 23 -10.90 -3.13 10.87
N LEU A 24 -12.14 -3.30 11.27
CA LEU A 24 -12.49 -3.45 12.69
C LEU A 24 -12.12 -4.81 13.25
N LEU A 25 -11.79 -5.76 12.39
CA LEU A 25 -11.42 -7.10 12.82
C LEU A 25 -9.92 -7.23 13.08
N VAL A 26 -9.14 -6.23 12.69
CA VAL A 26 -7.71 -6.25 12.90
C VAL A 26 -7.40 -5.59 14.25
N GLU A 27 -6.71 -6.33 15.11
CA GLU A 27 -6.27 -5.78 16.39
C GLU A 27 -5.29 -4.65 16.16
N ASN A 28 -5.45 -3.57 16.90
CA ASN A 28 -4.60 -2.41 16.71
C ASN A 28 -4.45 -1.60 17.98
N ASP A 29 -3.40 -0.79 18.02
CA ASP A 29 -3.15 0.17 19.08
C ASP A 29 -3.13 1.60 18.53
N LEU A 30 -3.77 1.80 17.40
CA LEU A 30 -3.78 3.08 16.73
C LEU A 30 -4.67 4.08 17.45
N SER A 31 -4.27 5.35 17.38
CA SER A 31 -5.14 6.43 17.81
C SER A 31 -6.34 6.51 16.86
N GLU A 32 -7.38 7.24 17.29
CA GLU A 32 -8.55 7.44 16.44
C GLU A 32 -8.19 8.08 15.11
N ASN A 33 -7.28 9.06 15.12
CA ASN A 33 -6.86 9.72 13.89
C ASN A 33 -6.13 8.76 12.95
N GLN A 34 -5.27 7.90 13.49
CA GLN A 34 -4.56 6.93 12.67
C GLN A 34 -5.52 5.89 12.11
N LEU A 35 -6.47 5.43 12.91
CA LEU A 35 -7.46 4.49 12.45
C LEU A 35 -8.33 5.08 11.34
N LEU A 36 -8.72 6.34 11.51
CA LEU A 36 -9.49 7.04 10.48
C LEU A 36 -8.71 7.15 9.18
N ARG A 37 -7.43 7.46 9.27
CA ARG A 37 -6.58 7.54 8.07
C ARG A 37 -6.47 6.17 7.38
N ALA A 38 -6.38 5.10 8.16
CA ALA A 38 -6.35 3.75 7.60
C ALA A 38 -7.65 3.45 6.87
N GLN A 39 -8.78 3.79 7.48
CA GLN A 39 -10.08 3.58 6.83
C GLN A 39 -10.21 4.36 5.54
N GLN A 40 -9.76 5.61 5.55
CA GLN A 40 -9.80 6.45 4.36
C GLN A 40 -8.94 5.87 3.23
N LEU A 41 -7.76 5.38 3.58
CA LEU A 41 -6.84 4.82 2.60
C LEU A 41 -7.42 3.55 1.97
N ILE A 42 -7.91 2.64 2.80
CA ILE A 42 -8.48 1.39 2.31
C ILE A 42 -9.73 1.64 1.47
N THR A 43 -10.58 2.54 1.94
CA THR A 43 -11.79 2.90 1.18
C THR A 43 -11.43 3.50 -0.17
N TYR A 44 -10.46 4.42 -0.19
CA TYR A 44 -10.04 5.04 -1.43
C TYR A 44 -9.46 3.99 -2.39
N PHE A 45 -8.65 3.07 -1.86
CA PHE A 45 -8.13 1.99 -2.70
C PHE A 45 -9.28 1.18 -3.28
N ASN A 46 -10.23 0.76 -2.44
CA ASN A 46 -11.33 -0.08 -2.92
C ASN A 46 -12.13 0.61 -4.02
N GLU A 47 -12.35 1.91 -3.89
CA GLU A 47 -13.10 2.67 -4.88
C GLU A 47 -12.34 2.86 -6.19
N ASN A 48 -11.02 2.73 -6.16
CA ASN A 48 -10.18 2.96 -7.32
C ASN A 48 -9.32 1.74 -7.68
N ALA A 49 -9.68 0.59 -7.14
CA ALA A 49 -8.83 -0.60 -7.23
C ALA A 49 -8.48 -0.98 -8.66
N GLN A 50 -9.47 -0.97 -9.55
CA GLN A 50 -9.25 -1.38 -10.92
C GLN A 50 -8.25 -0.44 -11.62
N GLN A 51 -8.43 0.84 -11.46
CA GLN A 51 -7.53 1.83 -12.05
C GLN A 51 -6.11 1.70 -11.48
N ILE A 52 -6.03 1.46 -10.18
CA ILE A 52 -4.73 1.34 -9.51
C ILE A 52 -4.01 0.08 -9.99
N MET A 53 -4.72 -1.03 -10.10
CA MET A 53 -4.14 -2.27 -10.58
C MET A 53 -3.66 -2.17 -12.02
N LEU A 54 -4.44 -1.50 -12.87
CA LEU A 54 -4.03 -1.26 -14.25
C LEU A 54 -2.78 -0.40 -14.31
N LYS A 55 -2.68 0.59 -13.42
CA LYS A 55 -1.51 1.45 -13.37
C LYS A 55 -0.27 0.69 -12.93
N ILE A 56 -0.41 -0.20 -11.96
CA ILE A 56 0.69 -1.05 -11.53
C ILE A 56 1.17 -1.91 -12.70
N ASP A 57 0.24 -2.51 -13.42
CA ASP A 57 0.56 -3.35 -14.57
C ASP A 57 1.34 -2.55 -15.62
N GLU A 58 0.88 -1.34 -15.89
CA GLU A 58 1.53 -0.46 -16.84
C GLU A 58 2.95 -0.09 -16.41
N LEU A 59 3.12 0.26 -15.14
CA LEU A 59 4.41 0.70 -14.62
C LEU A 59 5.40 -0.43 -14.46
N SER A 60 4.93 -1.64 -14.19
CA SER A 60 5.81 -2.78 -13.96
C SER A 60 6.24 -3.46 -15.27
N ARG A 61 5.60 -3.16 -16.35
CA ARG A 61 5.94 -3.59 -17.71
C ARG A 61 6.20 -5.08 -17.89
N ASN A 62 7.38 -5.55 -17.51
CA ASN A 62 7.81 -6.91 -17.77
C ASN A 62 7.28 -7.93 -16.77
N TRP A 63 6.43 -7.47 -15.86
CA TRP A 63 5.88 -8.33 -14.81
C TRP A 63 4.37 -8.22 -14.82
N SER A 64 3.67 -9.34 -14.86
CA SER A 64 2.23 -9.31 -14.66
C SER A 64 1.95 -9.08 -13.17
N PHE A 65 0.78 -8.52 -12.87
CA PHE A 65 0.40 -8.26 -11.49
C PHE A 65 0.49 -9.52 -10.63
N GLU A 66 0.09 -10.66 -11.18
CA GLU A 66 0.10 -11.92 -10.45
C GLU A 66 1.50 -12.42 -10.10
N ARG A 67 2.52 -11.96 -10.82
CA ARG A 67 3.91 -12.37 -10.56
C ARG A 67 4.59 -11.53 -9.53
N ILE A 68 3.99 -10.39 -9.17
CA ILE A 68 4.55 -9.55 -8.13
C ILE A 68 4.21 -10.21 -6.79
N ALA A 69 5.20 -10.34 -5.92
CA ALA A 69 5.00 -10.97 -4.61
C ALA A 69 3.94 -10.21 -3.82
N LYS A 70 3.18 -10.92 -3.00
CA LYS A 70 2.05 -10.34 -2.28
C LYS A 70 2.40 -9.10 -1.43
N PRO A 71 3.51 -9.09 -0.66
CA PRO A 71 3.86 -7.88 0.09
C PRO A 71 4.09 -6.69 -0.83
N GLU A 72 4.82 -6.88 -1.91
CA GLU A 72 5.09 -5.82 -2.87
C GLU A 72 3.81 -5.34 -3.54
N ARG A 73 2.94 -6.28 -3.95
CA ARG A 73 1.66 -5.90 -4.55
C ARG A 73 0.83 -5.04 -3.61
N THR A 74 0.75 -5.46 -2.35
CA THR A 74 -0.04 -4.73 -1.35
C THR A 74 0.51 -3.34 -1.15
N ALA A 75 1.83 -3.21 -1.03
CA ALA A 75 2.46 -1.90 -0.85
C ALA A 75 2.25 -1.01 -2.08
N LEU A 76 2.32 -1.59 -3.28
CA LEU A 76 2.08 -0.80 -4.49
C LEU A 76 0.64 -0.33 -4.58
N MET A 77 -0.31 -1.20 -4.26
CA MET A 77 -1.73 -0.83 -4.29
C MET A 77 -2.03 0.31 -3.33
N LEU A 78 -1.59 0.18 -2.09
CA LEU A 78 -1.85 1.21 -1.09
C LEU A 78 -0.98 2.44 -1.28
N GLY A 79 0.25 2.25 -1.73
CA GLY A 79 1.15 3.37 -2.00
C GLY A 79 0.63 4.27 -3.12
N ILE A 80 0.15 3.67 -4.22
CA ILE A 80 -0.43 4.46 -5.30
C ILE A 80 -1.71 5.14 -4.85
N ALA A 81 -2.53 4.42 -4.07
CA ALA A 81 -3.74 5.03 -3.51
C ALA A 81 -3.39 6.28 -2.71
N GLU A 82 -2.39 6.18 -1.85
CA GLU A 82 -1.99 7.33 -1.03
C GLU A 82 -1.44 8.46 -1.88
N LEU A 83 -0.65 8.15 -2.91
CA LEU A 83 -0.15 9.16 -3.82
C LEU A 83 -1.29 9.89 -4.55
N LYS A 84 -2.32 9.14 -4.95
CA LYS A 84 -3.47 9.72 -5.64
C LYS A 84 -4.28 10.63 -4.72
N MET A 85 -4.33 10.33 -3.43
CA MET A 85 -5.06 11.15 -2.47
C MET A 85 -4.44 12.52 -2.28
N LYS A 86 -3.14 12.64 -2.51
CA LYS A 86 -2.40 13.91 -2.45
C LYS A 86 -2.51 14.63 -1.11
N LEU A 87 -2.60 13.87 -0.04
CA LEU A 87 -2.66 14.44 1.31
C LEU A 87 -1.29 14.48 1.99
N THR A 88 -0.32 13.73 1.47
CA THR A 88 1.01 13.62 2.05
C THR A 88 2.03 13.84 0.95
N PRO A 89 3.17 14.50 1.25
CA PRO A 89 4.20 14.72 0.23
C PRO A 89 4.67 13.40 -0.38
N ARG A 90 4.89 13.42 -1.67
CA ARG A 90 5.26 12.25 -2.44
C ARG A 90 6.46 11.50 -1.86
N LYS A 91 7.52 12.23 -1.50
CA LYS A 91 8.73 11.60 -0.96
C LYS A 91 8.46 10.84 0.32
N VAL A 92 7.58 11.37 1.16
CA VAL A 92 7.22 10.71 2.41
C VAL A 92 6.44 9.44 2.12
N VAL A 93 5.46 9.51 1.23
CA VAL A 93 4.66 8.34 0.87
C VAL A 93 5.55 7.22 0.38
N ILE A 94 6.41 7.51 -0.59
CA ILE A 94 7.28 6.48 -1.18
C ILE A 94 8.22 5.90 -0.11
N SER A 95 8.85 6.76 0.67
CA SER A 95 9.78 6.32 1.70
C SER A 95 9.12 5.39 2.71
N GLU A 96 7.91 5.72 3.14
CA GLU A 96 7.22 4.92 4.15
C GLU A 96 6.81 3.55 3.63
N TRP A 97 6.30 3.47 2.39
CA TRP A 97 5.92 2.19 1.81
C TRP A 97 7.14 1.31 1.51
N VAL A 98 8.23 1.93 1.07
CA VAL A 98 9.48 1.20 0.83
C VAL A 98 10.00 0.60 2.13
N LYS A 99 9.95 1.36 3.24
CA LYS A 99 10.35 0.85 4.54
C LYS A 99 9.53 -0.35 4.98
N LEU A 100 8.22 -0.31 4.73
CA LEU A 100 7.35 -1.42 5.08
C LEU A 100 7.72 -2.69 4.33
N VAL A 101 8.01 -2.57 3.04
CA VAL A 101 8.41 -3.72 2.24
C VAL A 101 9.76 -4.25 2.68
N ASP A 102 10.71 -3.35 2.92
CA ASP A 102 12.04 -3.75 3.37
C ASP A 102 11.97 -4.56 4.68
N LYS A 103 11.09 -4.14 5.56
CA LYS A 103 10.93 -4.78 6.86
C LYS A 103 10.18 -6.11 6.77
N ASN A 104 9.19 -6.19 5.88
CA ASN A 104 8.27 -7.33 5.84
C ASN A 104 8.47 -8.27 4.67
N SER A 105 9.39 -7.97 3.77
CA SER A 105 9.68 -8.81 2.63
C SER A 105 11.19 -8.88 2.41
N SER A 106 11.72 -8.06 1.50
CA SER A 106 13.13 -8.11 1.18
C SER A 106 13.64 -6.76 0.71
N SER A 107 14.96 -6.58 0.75
CA SER A 107 15.55 -5.35 0.22
C SER A 107 15.37 -5.25 -1.30
N ASP A 108 15.36 -6.39 -1.99
CA ASP A 108 15.10 -6.39 -3.43
C ASP A 108 13.67 -5.98 -3.72
N GLY A 109 12.71 -6.49 -2.93
CA GLY A 109 11.33 -6.08 -3.04
C GLY A 109 11.15 -4.60 -2.78
N ALA A 110 11.86 -4.08 -1.77
CA ALA A 110 11.81 -2.66 -1.46
C ALA A 110 12.32 -1.81 -2.62
N LYS A 111 13.41 -2.23 -3.25
CA LYS A 111 13.95 -1.52 -4.44
C LYS A 111 12.97 -1.53 -5.59
N PHE A 112 12.30 -2.67 -5.80
CA PHE A 112 11.29 -2.80 -6.85
C PHE A 112 10.14 -1.84 -6.59
N VAL A 113 9.60 -1.82 -5.36
CA VAL A 113 8.51 -0.93 -5.01
C VAL A 113 8.92 0.54 -5.17
N ASN A 114 10.14 0.87 -4.73
CA ASN A 114 10.63 2.23 -4.86
C ASN A 114 10.66 2.67 -6.33
N ALA A 115 11.16 1.81 -7.22
CA ALA A 115 11.25 2.13 -8.64
C ALA A 115 9.87 2.35 -9.25
N ILE A 116 8.91 1.49 -8.90
CA ILE A 116 7.56 1.61 -9.44
C ILE A 116 6.88 2.89 -8.95
N LEU A 117 6.93 3.13 -7.63
CA LEU A 117 6.28 4.32 -7.07
C LEU A 117 6.94 5.61 -7.57
N ASP A 118 8.24 5.57 -7.78
CA ASP A 118 8.98 6.72 -8.27
C ASP A 118 8.56 7.10 -9.71
N ASN A 119 8.15 6.12 -10.48
CA ASN A 119 7.69 6.34 -11.86
C ASN A 119 6.20 6.69 -11.95
N TYR A 120 5.48 6.59 -10.86
CA TYR A 120 4.08 6.96 -10.86
C TYR A 120 3.93 8.48 -10.88
N GLU A 121 3.09 9.00 -11.76
CA GLU A 121 2.82 10.44 -11.85
C GLU A 121 1.37 10.74 -11.61
#